data_a2445f580133bfdbf2f700d1915b61a7
#
_entry.id   a2445f580133bfdbf2f700d1915b61a7
#
_cell.length_a   1.000
_cell.length_b   1.000
_cell.length_c   1.000
_cell.angle_alpha   90.00
_cell.angle_beta   90.00
_cell.angle_gamma   90.00
#
_symmetry.space_group_name_H-M   'P 1'
#
loop_
_entity.id
_entity.type
_entity.pdbx_description
1 polymer ?
#
loop_
_entity_poly.entity_id
_entity_poly.type
_entity_poly.pdbx_seq_one_letter_code
_entity_poly.pdbx_strand_id
1 'polypeptide(L)'
;MRTWIRNFMVAAGMLAAVTVGAWRSFAYDVIAVQHGGTIEGTIRLDGAVPEPKGFNLITFPDPVYCGRISNGRGWRLLRDFVVNQHGGLKDAIVLLEGIDAGKPFELSVPLIEARDCQFAPFVTIVRNGHAVEVINMDPVMHDIQGYETSIEAGARVLFNTPLVMNHQHHRGDIHAMHNHAPGKSLVGSIYLNKGRRTFYVQCGFHAYMESWAMSVNNPYYALTDADGSYKIDNIPPGTYQLVVWHPQTGPGVTKMVTVQSDGKLVEHLSLLAPKGNRSAFKVMDNPRFGPDTLGYSVDIQPLVEHQH
;
A
#
# COMPACT_ATOMS: atom_id res chain seq x y z
N MET A 1 -75.99 52.28 3.86
CA MET A 1 -74.83 52.89 3.20
C MET A 1 -73.54 52.39 3.93
N ARG A 2 -72.89 51.38 3.48
CA ARG A 2 -71.58 50.93 3.99
C ARG A 2 -70.76 50.47 2.77
N THR A 3 -69.79 51.24 2.45
CA THR A 3 -68.77 51.01 1.41
C THR A 3 -67.75 50.04 1.87
N TRP A 4 -67.57 48.94 1.16
CA TRP A 4 -66.49 47.95 1.35
C TRP A 4 -65.32 48.29 0.44
N ILE A 5 -64.18 48.60 1.04
CA ILE A 5 -62.92 48.78 0.33
C ILE A 5 -62.22 47.39 0.37
N ARG A 6 -62.01 46.81 -0.81
CA ARG A 6 -61.21 45.58 -0.97
C ARG A 6 -59.74 45.96 -1.17
N ASN A 7 -58.93 45.59 -0.23
CA ASN A 7 -57.47 45.66 -0.34
C ASN A 7 -56.98 44.49 -1.21
N PHE A 8 -56.33 44.77 -2.35
CA PHE A 8 -55.53 43.83 -3.11
C PHE A 8 -54.14 43.81 -2.53
N MET A 9 -53.73 42.70 -1.88
CA MET A 9 -52.32 42.43 -1.59
C MET A 9 -51.67 41.80 -2.83
N VAL A 10 -50.73 42.46 -3.41
CA VAL A 10 -49.84 41.92 -4.43
C VAL A 10 -48.71 41.19 -3.70
N ALA A 11 -48.72 39.88 -3.73
CA ALA A 11 -47.61 39.07 -3.25
C ALA A 11 -46.54 38.99 -4.33
N ALA A 12 -45.43 39.71 -4.12
CA ALA A 12 -44.23 39.60 -4.95
C ALA A 12 -43.46 38.32 -4.53
N GLY A 13 -43.58 37.26 -5.34
CA GLY A 13 -42.83 36.04 -5.16
C GLY A 13 -41.38 36.25 -5.60
N MET A 14 -40.45 36.29 -4.63
CA MET A 14 -39.01 36.18 -4.92
C MET A 14 -38.71 34.72 -5.31
N LEU A 15 -38.44 34.44 -6.58
CA LEU A 15 -37.81 33.20 -7.02
C LEU A 15 -36.35 33.25 -6.61
N ALA A 16 -35.96 32.57 -5.53
CA ALA A 16 -34.57 32.28 -5.21
C ALA A 16 -34.08 31.21 -6.19
N ALA A 17 -33.25 31.63 -7.16
CA ALA A 17 -32.54 30.71 -8.01
C ALA A 17 -31.46 29.99 -7.18
N VAL A 18 -31.77 28.77 -6.75
CA VAL A 18 -30.77 27.86 -6.15
C VAL A 18 -29.85 27.42 -7.27
N THR A 19 -28.70 28.08 -7.41
CA THR A 19 -27.61 27.57 -8.23
C THR A 19 -27.04 26.32 -7.55
N VAL A 20 -27.53 25.16 -7.95
CA VAL A 20 -26.89 23.89 -7.65
C VAL A 20 -25.55 23.91 -8.36
N GLY A 21 -24.51 24.29 -7.66
CA GLY A 21 -23.13 24.14 -8.13
C GLY A 21 -22.92 22.65 -8.40
N ALA A 22 -22.89 22.29 -9.68
CA ALA A 22 -22.50 20.95 -10.10
C ALA A 22 -21.05 20.74 -9.62
N TRP A 23 -20.89 19.96 -8.58
CA TRP A 23 -19.58 19.48 -8.13
C TRP A 23 -19.09 18.58 -9.26
N ARG A 24 -18.27 19.14 -10.15
CA ARG A 24 -17.59 18.35 -11.17
C ARG A 24 -16.65 17.41 -10.43
N SER A 25 -17.04 16.15 -10.37
CA SER A 25 -16.07 15.07 -10.15
C SER A 25 -15.18 15.10 -11.38
N PHE A 26 -13.99 15.67 -11.26
CA PHE A 26 -13.01 15.64 -12.34
C PHE A 26 -12.55 14.19 -12.47
N ALA A 27 -13.13 13.48 -13.42
CA ALA A 27 -12.57 12.22 -13.89
C ALA A 27 -11.29 12.60 -14.65
N TYR A 28 -10.23 11.81 -14.45
CA TYR A 28 -8.99 11.99 -15.19
C TYR A 28 -9.21 11.74 -16.69
N ASP A 29 -8.84 12.70 -17.53
CA ASP A 29 -9.01 12.63 -18.97
C ASP A 29 -7.77 12.06 -19.67
N VAL A 30 -7.96 11.10 -20.57
CA VAL A 30 -6.86 10.53 -21.36
C VAL A 30 -6.64 11.36 -22.62
N ILE A 31 -5.44 11.95 -22.73
CA ILE A 31 -5.01 12.74 -23.89
C ILE A 31 -3.62 12.31 -24.36
N ALA A 32 -3.27 12.59 -25.60
CA ALA A 32 -1.89 12.51 -26.05
C ALA A 32 -1.07 13.66 -25.45
N VAL A 33 -0.09 13.33 -24.63
CA VAL A 33 0.81 14.34 -24.05
C VAL A 33 1.80 14.79 -25.11
N GLN A 34 1.73 16.06 -25.45
CA GLN A 34 2.70 16.69 -26.34
C GLN A 34 3.83 17.30 -25.50
N HIS A 35 5.08 17.07 -25.91
CA HIS A 35 6.25 17.64 -25.23
C HIS A 35 6.30 17.32 -23.73
N GLY A 36 5.99 16.08 -23.38
CA GLY A 36 5.98 15.62 -21.97
C GLY A 36 7.38 15.68 -21.36
N GLY A 37 7.44 16.19 -20.13
CA GLY A 37 8.68 16.19 -19.34
C GLY A 37 8.85 14.95 -18.48
N THR A 38 9.98 14.89 -17.79
CA THR A 38 10.37 13.78 -16.89
C THR A 38 10.78 14.33 -15.54
N ILE A 39 10.38 13.66 -14.47
CA ILE A 39 10.95 13.82 -13.12
C ILE A 39 11.64 12.51 -12.74
N GLU A 40 12.86 12.60 -12.23
CA GLU A 40 13.58 11.46 -11.67
C GLU A 40 14.37 11.88 -10.44
N GLY A 41 14.81 10.91 -9.65
CA GLY A 41 15.62 11.18 -8.48
C GLY A 41 15.75 10.00 -7.56
N THR A 42 16.12 10.28 -6.31
CA THR A 42 16.23 9.26 -5.26
C THR A 42 15.48 9.70 -4.02
N ILE A 43 14.83 8.75 -3.37
CA ILE A 43 14.25 8.92 -2.05
C ILE A 43 15.15 8.24 -1.04
N ARG A 44 15.47 8.95 0.04
CA ARG A 44 16.33 8.46 1.10
C ARG A 44 15.60 8.42 2.43
N LEU A 45 16.03 7.53 3.30
CA LEU A 45 15.65 7.56 4.71
C LEU A 45 16.62 8.44 5.48
N ASP A 46 16.11 9.49 6.11
CA ASP A 46 16.90 10.36 6.98
C ASP A 46 16.77 9.91 8.43
N GLY A 47 17.89 9.53 9.04
CA GLY A 47 17.99 8.97 10.37
C GLY A 47 18.39 7.49 10.38
N ALA A 48 18.42 6.90 11.57
CA ALA A 48 18.78 5.51 11.74
C ALA A 48 17.65 4.59 11.21
N VAL A 49 18.01 3.53 10.49
CA VAL A 49 17.07 2.49 10.08
C VAL A 49 16.48 1.86 11.34
N PRO A 50 15.15 1.85 11.49
CA PRO A 50 14.53 1.26 12.67
C PRO A 50 14.75 -0.25 12.75
N GLU A 51 14.84 -0.75 13.98
CA GLU A 51 14.89 -2.19 14.23
C GLU A 51 13.65 -2.91 13.66
N PRO A 52 13.81 -4.09 13.07
CA PRO A 52 12.71 -4.88 12.55
C PRO A 52 11.70 -5.26 13.65
N LYS A 53 10.42 -5.31 13.30
CA LYS A 53 9.41 -5.89 14.19
C LYS A 53 9.61 -7.39 14.31
N GLY A 54 9.68 -7.92 15.53
CA GLY A 54 9.85 -9.35 15.79
C GLY A 54 8.54 -10.05 16.11
N PHE A 55 8.30 -11.21 15.48
CA PHE A 55 7.15 -12.08 15.73
C PHE A 55 7.65 -13.51 16.03
N ASN A 56 7.19 -14.08 17.14
CA ASN A 56 7.48 -15.47 17.46
C ASN A 56 6.53 -16.39 16.68
N LEU A 57 7.05 -17.04 15.64
CA LEU A 57 6.25 -17.83 14.70
C LEU A 57 5.54 -19.01 15.34
N ILE A 58 6.05 -19.55 16.45
CA ILE A 58 5.44 -20.67 17.16
C ILE A 58 4.10 -20.31 17.83
N THR A 59 3.85 -19.01 18.03
CA THR A 59 2.60 -18.51 18.62
C THR A 59 1.49 -18.31 17.60
N PHE A 60 1.79 -18.53 16.32
CA PHE A 60 0.85 -18.40 15.21
C PHE A 60 0.48 -19.77 14.63
N PRO A 61 -0.64 -19.89 13.91
CA PRO A 61 -0.99 -21.09 13.18
C PRO A 61 0.10 -21.53 12.17
N ASP A 62 0.05 -22.80 11.80
CA ASP A 62 0.91 -23.40 10.74
C ASP A 62 2.43 -23.17 10.94
N PRO A 63 2.98 -23.30 12.17
CA PRO A 63 4.37 -22.94 12.46
C PRO A 63 5.38 -23.81 11.67
N VAL A 64 5.00 -25.04 11.28
CA VAL A 64 5.85 -25.93 10.48
C VAL A 64 6.05 -25.36 9.08
N TYR A 65 4.98 -24.90 8.42
CA TYR A 65 5.09 -24.31 7.09
C TYR A 65 5.61 -22.88 7.16
N CYS A 66 4.99 -22.03 7.96
CA CYS A 66 5.35 -20.62 8.05
C CYS A 66 6.69 -20.40 8.79
N GLY A 67 7.15 -21.36 9.56
CA GLY A 67 8.45 -21.29 10.23
C GLY A 67 9.66 -21.13 9.30
N ARG A 68 9.50 -21.44 8.02
CA ARG A 68 10.53 -21.26 6.98
C ARG A 68 11.01 -19.83 6.80
N ILE A 69 10.15 -18.85 7.13
CA ILE A 69 10.52 -17.42 7.08
C ILE A 69 11.17 -16.93 8.39
N SER A 70 11.55 -17.85 9.28
CA SER A 70 12.21 -17.49 10.53
C SER A 70 13.65 -17.04 10.31
N ASN A 71 14.18 -16.37 11.33
CA ASN A 71 15.60 -16.01 11.41
C ASN A 71 16.52 -17.17 11.86
N GLY A 72 16.05 -18.42 11.78
CA GLY A 72 16.74 -19.60 12.30
C GLY A 72 16.50 -19.88 13.80
N ARG A 73 15.79 -18.98 14.51
CA ARG A 73 15.45 -19.09 15.93
C ARG A 73 13.94 -19.07 16.18
N GLY A 74 13.12 -19.33 15.15
CA GLY A 74 11.67 -19.30 15.24
C GLY A 74 11.04 -17.89 15.23
N TRP A 75 11.83 -16.86 14.96
CA TRP A 75 11.33 -15.48 14.89
C TRP A 75 11.29 -14.97 13.44
N ARG A 76 10.16 -14.37 13.07
CA ARG A 76 10.06 -13.52 11.88
C ARG A 76 10.49 -12.10 12.23
N LEU A 77 11.51 -11.60 11.55
CA LEU A 77 11.90 -10.20 11.63
C LEU A 77 11.32 -9.47 10.42
N LEU A 78 10.25 -8.72 10.61
CA LEU A 78 9.60 -7.96 9.54
C LEU A 78 10.43 -6.71 9.25
N ARG A 79 11.16 -6.74 8.14
CA ARG A 79 11.97 -5.62 7.65
C ARG A 79 11.11 -4.75 6.74
N ASP A 80 10.37 -3.86 7.35
CA ASP A 80 9.49 -2.91 6.67
C ASP A 80 10.23 -1.63 6.18
N PHE A 81 11.54 -1.55 6.41
CA PHE A 81 12.46 -0.60 5.79
C PHE A 81 13.56 -1.36 5.07
N VAL A 82 13.60 -1.23 3.75
CA VAL A 82 14.70 -1.72 2.93
C VAL A 82 15.51 -0.51 2.49
N VAL A 83 16.68 -0.35 3.08
CA VAL A 83 17.54 0.82 2.87
C VAL A 83 18.92 0.34 2.46
N ASN A 84 19.42 0.83 1.34
CA ASN A 84 20.75 0.48 0.86
C ASN A 84 21.88 1.23 1.62
N GLN A 85 23.13 0.90 1.32
CA GLN A 85 24.29 1.50 1.96
C GLN A 85 24.43 3.03 1.74
N HIS A 86 23.75 3.59 0.76
CA HIS A 86 23.72 5.03 0.44
C HIS A 86 22.49 5.75 1.00
N GLY A 87 21.67 5.06 1.80
CA GLY A 87 20.45 5.60 2.39
C GLY A 87 19.23 5.58 1.46
N GLY A 88 19.35 5.01 0.26
CA GLY A 88 18.23 4.88 -0.67
C GLY A 88 17.12 3.99 -0.10
N LEU A 89 15.89 4.48 -0.05
CA LEU A 89 14.73 3.81 0.52
C LEU A 89 13.89 3.17 -0.56
N LYS A 90 13.76 1.83 -0.50
CA LYS A 90 12.89 1.06 -1.38
C LYS A 90 11.42 1.20 -0.96
N ASP A 91 10.51 0.94 -1.90
CA ASP A 91 9.06 0.89 -1.71
C ASP A 91 8.41 2.21 -1.24
N ALA A 92 9.10 3.34 -1.43
CA ALA A 92 8.47 4.65 -1.30
C ALA A 92 7.64 4.96 -2.56
N ILE A 93 6.44 5.48 -2.36
CA ILE A 93 5.58 5.97 -3.46
C ILE A 93 5.93 7.42 -3.72
N VAL A 94 6.21 7.74 -4.98
CA VAL A 94 6.37 9.09 -5.49
C VAL A 94 5.24 9.34 -6.47
N LEU A 95 4.45 10.40 -6.28
CA LEU A 95 3.32 10.70 -7.15
C LEU A 95 3.15 12.20 -7.37
N LEU A 96 2.55 12.56 -8.51
CA LEU A 96 2.15 13.93 -8.82
C LEU A 96 0.66 14.10 -8.60
N GLU A 97 0.29 15.16 -7.91
CA GLU A 97 -1.10 15.60 -7.73
C GLU A 97 -1.40 16.83 -8.57
N GLY A 98 -2.69 17.00 -8.92
CA GLY A 98 -3.14 18.15 -9.70
C GLY A 98 -3.00 17.95 -11.22
N ILE A 99 -2.87 16.70 -11.67
CA ILE A 99 -2.89 16.35 -13.10
C ILE A 99 -4.26 15.75 -13.42
N ASP A 100 -5.08 16.50 -14.14
CA ASP A 100 -6.45 16.10 -14.50
C ASP A 100 -6.53 15.46 -15.89
N ALA A 101 -5.48 15.60 -16.71
CA ALA A 101 -5.43 15.02 -18.06
C ALA A 101 -4.01 14.63 -18.45
N GLY A 102 -3.86 13.54 -19.23
CA GLY A 102 -2.55 13.08 -19.69
C GLY A 102 -2.54 11.65 -20.20
N LYS A 103 -1.40 10.95 -20.05
CA LYS A 103 -1.23 9.56 -20.53
C LYS A 103 -2.25 8.61 -19.90
N PRO A 104 -2.62 7.50 -20.57
CA PRO A 104 -3.52 6.52 -20.00
C PRO A 104 -2.90 5.83 -18.76
N PHE A 105 -3.75 5.32 -17.88
CA PHE A 105 -3.31 4.39 -16.87
C PHE A 105 -2.85 3.07 -17.51
N GLU A 106 -1.86 2.44 -16.93
CA GLU A 106 -1.57 1.04 -17.24
C GLU A 106 -2.75 0.15 -16.82
N LEU A 107 -3.10 -0.81 -17.67
CA LEU A 107 -4.33 -1.60 -17.51
C LEU A 107 -4.15 -2.83 -16.61
N SER A 108 -2.98 -3.06 -16.03
CA SER A 108 -2.75 -4.20 -15.16
C SER A 108 -3.57 -4.08 -13.86
N VAL A 109 -4.26 -5.17 -13.51
CA VAL A 109 -4.90 -5.28 -12.19
C VAL A 109 -3.79 -5.52 -11.16
N PRO A 110 -3.69 -4.69 -10.11
CA PRO A 110 -2.73 -4.93 -9.05
C PRO A 110 -2.96 -6.29 -8.40
N LEU A 111 -1.89 -7.06 -8.19
CA LEU A 111 -1.92 -8.38 -7.59
C LEU A 111 -1.25 -8.36 -6.21
N ILE A 112 -1.91 -8.94 -5.22
CA ILE A 112 -1.36 -9.23 -3.90
C ILE A 112 -1.30 -10.74 -3.75
N GLU A 113 -0.11 -11.30 -3.55
CA GLU A 113 0.10 -12.72 -3.33
C GLU A 113 0.34 -13.00 -1.84
N ALA A 114 -0.34 -14.01 -1.29
CA ALA A 114 0.06 -14.67 -0.05
C ALA A 114 1.00 -15.81 -0.43
N ARG A 115 2.30 -15.62 -0.24
CA ARG A 115 3.35 -16.57 -0.62
C ARG A 115 4.37 -16.70 0.51
N ASP A 116 4.71 -17.93 0.87
CA ASP A 116 5.62 -18.21 1.99
C ASP A 116 5.23 -17.46 3.27
N CYS A 117 3.92 -17.47 3.57
CA CYS A 117 3.35 -16.75 4.73
C CYS A 117 3.75 -15.26 4.76
N GLN A 118 3.73 -14.61 3.62
CA GLN A 118 3.96 -13.19 3.45
C GLN A 118 2.99 -12.63 2.41
N PHE A 119 2.58 -11.37 2.56
CA PHE A 119 1.94 -10.64 1.46
C PHE A 119 3.01 -9.94 0.63
N ALA A 120 2.94 -10.12 -0.69
CA ALA A 120 3.80 -9.46 -1.67
C ALA A 120 2.95 -8.84 -2.79
N PRO A 121 3.32 -7.66 -3.29
CA PRO A 121 4.41 -6.79 -2.82
C PRO A 121 4.09 -6.14 -1.46
N PHE A 122 5.12 -5.58 -0.81
CA PHE A 122 4.95 -4.85 0.46
C PHE A 122 4.14 -3.55 0.29
N VAL A 123 4.27 -2.90 -0.86
CA VAL A 123 3.50 -1.70 -1.23
C VAL A 123 2.88 -1.87 -2.60
N THR A 124 1.59 -1.60 -2.70
CA THR A 124 0.79 -1.71 -3.93
C THR A 124 0.15 -0.36 -4.27
N ILE A 125 0.14 -0.01 -5.55
CA ILE A 125 -0.60 1.17 -6.03
C ILE A 125 -1.91 0.70 -6.67
N VAL A 126 -3.01 1.34 -6.28
CA VAL A 126 -4.36 0.99 -6.73
C VAL A 126 -5.09 2.22 -7.24
N ARG A 127 -6.21 2.02 -7.92
CA ARG A 127 -7.17 3.08 -8.26
C ARG A 127 -8.43 2.88 -7.42
N ASN A 128 -8.93 3.95 -6.80
CA ASN A 128 -10.17 3.89 -6.04
C ASN A 128 -11.35 3.45 -6.94
N GLY A 129 -12.13 2.49 -6.48
CA GLY A 129 -13.24 1.89 -7.25
C GLY A 129 -12.81 0.84 -8.29
N HIS A 130 -11.51 0.56 -8.45
CA HIS A 130 -11.01 -0.44 -9.39
C HIS A 130 -10.64 -1.75 -8.72
N ALA A 131 -10.49 -2.79 -9.57
CA ALA A 131 -10.18 -4.13 -9.12
C ALA A 131 -8.77 -4.25 -8.54
N VAL A 132 -8.64 -5.09 -7.53
CA VAL A 132 -7.39 -5.65 -7.00
C VAL A 132 -7.55 -7.15 -6.98
N GLU A 133 -6.55 -7.88 -7.41
CA GLU A 133 -6.52 -9.33 -7.38
C GLU A 133 -5.71 -9.82 -6.18
N VAL A 134 -6.17 -10.89 -5.54
CA VAL A 134 -5.48 -11.52 -4.43
C VAL A 134 -5.42 -13.01 -4.65
N ILE A 135 -4.25 -13.63 -4.46
CA ILE A 135 -4.04 -15.07 -4.65
C ILE A 135 -3.35 -15.66 -3.42
N ASN A 136 -3.85 -16.81 -2.94
CA ASN A 136 -3.11 -17.63 -1.98
C ASN A 136 -2.25 -18.65 -2.73
N MET A 137 -0.94 -18.53 -2.59
CA MET A 137 0.05 -19.43 -3.18
C MET A 137 0.47 -20.54 -2.22
N ASP A 138 0.05 -20.48 -0.95
CA ASP A 138 0.50 -21.36 0.11
C ASP A 138 -0.45 -22.57 0.36
N PRO A 139 0.06 -23.72 0.83
CA PRO A 139 -0.75 -24.89 1.18
C PRO A 139 -1.42 -24.75 2.55
N VAL A 140 -1.40 -23.56 3.12
CA VAL A 140 -2.04 -23.21 4.39
C VAL A 140 -3.10 -22.13 4.17
N MET A 141 -4.03 -22.05 5.11
CA MET A 141 -5.11 -21.08 5.05
C MET A 141 -4.61 -19.70 5.52
N HIS A 142 -4.96 -18.68 4.77
CA HIS A 142 -4.83 -17.29 5.16
C HIS A 142 -6.19 -16.60 5.15
N ASP A 143 -6.25 -15.36 5.54
CA ASP A 143 -7.30 -14.41 5.19
C ASP A 143 -6.64 -13.10 4.74
N ILE A 144 -7.41 -12.24 4.13
CA ILE A 144 -6.97 -10.87 3.84
C ILE A 144 -7.98 -9.91 4.44
N GLN A 145 -7.51 -9.13 5.39
CA GLN A 145 -8.28 -8.09 6.06
C GLN A 145 -7.74 -6.73 5.60
N GLY A 146 -8.60 -5.92 4.99
CA GLY A 146 -8.25 -4.58 4.54
C GLY A 146 -8.74 -3.51 5.50
N TYR A 147 -7.88 -2.55 5.82
CA TYR A 147 -8.18 -1.46 6.73
C TYR A 147 -7.84 -0.11 6.10
N GLU A 148 -8.86 0.70 5.86
CA GLU A 148 -8.66 2.09 5.52
C GLU A 148 -8.19 2.85 6.75
N THR A 149 -7.08 3.55 6.64
CA THR A 149 -6.44 4.22 7.77
C THR A 149 -6.64 5.74 7.71
N SER A 150 -6.81 6.35 8.87
CA SER A 150 -6.83 7.80 9.05
C SER A 150 -6.31 8.13 10.44
N ILE A 151 -5.47 9.16 10.52
CA ILE A 151 -4.98 9.67 11.80
C ILE A 151 -6.14 10.19 12.65
N GLU A 152 -7.13 10.82 12.03
CA GLU A 152 -8.25 11.49 12.72
C GLU A 152 -9.37 10.54 13.12
N ALA A 153 -9.72 9.58 12.23
CA ALA A 153 -10.89 8.72 12.40
C ALA A 153 -10.53 7.24 12.69
N GLY A 154 -9.24 6.92 12.85
CA GLY A 154 -8.79 5.55 13.08
C GLY A 154 -8.94 4.65 11.85
N ALA A 155 -8.93 3.33 12.08
CA ALA A 155 -9.07 2.33 11.03
C ALA A 155 -10.53 1.97 10.78
N ARG A 156 -10.92 1.79 9.51
CA ARG A 156 -12.20 1.24 9.08
C ARG A 156 -11.96 -0.03 8.28
N VAL A 157 -12.64 -1.11 8.65
CA VAL A 157 -12.60 -2.35 7.88
C VAL A 157 -13.21 -2.13 6.50
N LEU A 158 -12.45 -2.42 5.45
CA LEU A 158 -12.88 -2.39 4.07
C LEU A 158 -13.45 -3.75 3.65
N PHE A 159 -12.74 -4.80 4.01
CA PHE A 159 -13.09 -6.18 3.71
C PHE A 159 -12.39 -7.13 4.69
N ASN A 160 -12.94 -8.33 4.80
CA ASN A 160 -12.33 -9.47 5.46
C ASN A 160 -12.75 -10.72 4.67
N THR A 161 -11.80 -11.36 4.02
CA THR A 161 -12.07 -12.46 3.10
C THR A 161 -11.10 -13.61 3.34
N PRO A 162 -11.61 -14.85 3.51
CA PRO A 162 -10.76 -16.02 3.63
C PRO A 162 -10.03 -16.31 2.32
N LEU A 163 -8.75 -16.61 2.41
CA LEU A 163 -7.91 -17.11 1.35
C LEU A 163 -7.70 -18.62 1.55
N VAL A 164 -8.50 -19.40 0.86
CA VAL A 164 -8.46 -20.86 0.96
C VAL A 164 -7.07 -21.37 0.59
N MET A 165 -6.60 -22.39 1.31
CA MET A 165 -5.32 -23.04 1.04
C MET A 165 -5.20 -23.46 -0.43
N ASN A 166 -4.00 -23.33 -0.99
CA ASN A 166 -3.73 -23.76 -2.35
C ASN A 166 -3.49 -25.27 -2.40
N HIS A 167 -4.49 -26.02 -2.87
CA HIS A 167 -4.40 -27.48 -2.98
C HIS A 167 -3.44 -27.96 -4.09
N GLN A 168 -3.02 -27.09 -5.00
CA GLN A 168 -2.03 -27.43 -6.03
C GLN A 168 -0.59 -27.34 -5.51
N HIS A 169 -0.40 -26.73 -4.33
CA HIS A 169 0.90 -26.69 -3.70
C HIS A 169 1.23 -28.04 -3.06
N HIS A 170 2.36 -28.65 -3.45
CA HIS A 170 2.80 -29.90 -2.84
C HIS A 170 3.32 -29.68 -1.42
N ARG A 171 2.68 -30.34 -0.45
CA ARG A 171 3.09 -30.28 0.96
C ARG A 171 4.34 -31.10 1.30
N GLY A 172 4.75 -32.00 0.39
CA GLY A 172 5.68 -33.10 0.71
C GLY A 172 7.15 -32.72 0.75
N ASP A 173 7.53 -31.57 0.22
CA ASP A 173 8.94 -31.19 0.16
C ASP A 173 9.15 -29.79 0.72
N ILE A 174 9.29 -29.74 2.07
CA ILE A 174 9.56 -28.50 2.80
C ILE A 174 10.99 -27.98 2.59
N HIS A 175 11.86 -28.80 1.96
CA HIS A 175 13.28 -28.50 1.77
C HIS A 175 13.68 -28.25 0.32
N ALA A 176 12.87 -28.67 -0.66
CA ALA A 176 13.15 -28.39 -2.06
C ALA A 176 12.69 -26.99 -2.47
N MET A 177 13.32 -26.46 -3.51
CA MET A 177 12.80 -25.32 -4.25
C MET A 177 11.37 -25.67 -4.70
N HIS A 178 10.39 -25.22 -3.93
CA HIS A 178 9.00 -25.49 -4.23
C HIS A 178 8.47 -24.48 -5.23
N ASN A 179 7.80 -24.98 -6.22
CA ASN A 179 7.17 -24.17 -7.23
C ASN A 179 5.75 -23.84 -6.76
N HIS A 180 5.49 -22.57 -6.51
CA HIS A 180 4.15 -22.11 -6.18
C HIS A 180 3.29 -22.08 -7.45
N ALA A 181 2.47 -23.12 -7.65
CA ALA A 181 1.40 -23.01 -8.64
C ALA A 181 0.35 -22.00 -8.16
N PRO A 182 -0.19 -21.15 -9.04
CA PRO A 182 -1.22 -20.19 -8.66
C PRO A 182 -2.45 -20.87 -8.06
N GLY A 183 -2.92 -20.37 -6.92
CA GLY A 183 -4.20 -20.72 -6.34
C GLY A 183 -5.38 -20.07 -7.08
N LYS A 184 -6.57 -20.22 -6.55
CA LYS A 184 -7.74 -19.50 -7.06
C LYS A 184 -7.64 -18.02 -6.67
N SER A 185 -7.66 -17.14 -7.67
CA SER A 185 -7.65 -15.71 -7.42
C SER A 185 -9.01 -15.20 -6.93
N LEU A 186 -8.95 -14.20 -6.06
CA LEU A 186 -10.08 -13.38 -5.66
C LEU A 186 -9.90 -11.99 -6.26
N VAL A 187 -10.94 -11.49 -6.91
CA VAL A 187 -10.93 -10.15 -7.49
C VAL A 187 -12.01 -9.33 -6.81
N GLY A 188 -11.63 -8.18 -6.28
CA GLY A 188 -12.54 -7.26 -5.61
C GLY A 188 -12.18 -5.82 -5.91
N SER A 189 -13.17 -4.92 -5.82
CA SER A 189 -12.92 -3.48 -5.99
C SER A 189 -12.76 -2.81 -4.62
N ILE A 190 -11.80 -1.89 -4.53
CA ILE A 190 -11.50 -1.16 -3.30
C ILE A 190 -12.16 0.22 -3.36
N TYR A 191 -13.02 0.52 -2.38
CA TYR A 191 -13.70 1.80 -2.25
C TYR A 191 -13.26 2.50 -0.98
N LEU A 192 -12.43 3.53 -1.13
CA LEU A 192 -11.97 4.37 -0.04
C LEU A 192 -12.93 5.54 0.18
N ASN A 193 -13.09 5.97 1.42
CA ASN A 193 -13.85 7.18 1.75
C ASN A 193 -13.21 8.42 1.12
N LYS A 194 -14.04 9.43 0.86
CA LYS A 194 -13.56 10.71 0.30
C LYS A 194 -12.43 11.28 1.16
N GLY A 195 -11.33 11.62 0.49
CA GLY A 195 -10.12 12.18 1.12
C GLY A 195 -9.16 11.16 1.72
N ARG A 196 -9.53 9.87 1.75
CA ARG A 196 -8.62 8.80 2.17
C ARG A 196 -7.96 8.18 0.96
N ARG A 197 -6.69 7.81 1.10
CA ARG A 197 -5.86 7.32 0.00
C ARG A 197 -5.11 6.06 0.33
N THR A 198 -4.92 5.76 1.59
CA THR A 198 -4.10 4.63 2.05
C THR A 198 -4.97 3.61 2.76
N PHE A 199 -4.65 2.36 2.52
CA PHE A 199 -5.15 1.26 3.33
C PHE A 199 -4.03 0.25 3.56
N TYR A 200 -4.22 -0.56 4.57
CA TYR A 200 -3.28 -1.61 4.89
C TYR A 200 -4.02 -2.95 4.92
N VAL A 201 -3.33 -4.00 4.54
CA VAL A 201 -3.86 -5.36 4.58
C VAL A 201 -3.04 -6.21 5.53
N GLN A 202 -3.71 -7.09 6.25
CA GLN A 202 -3.13 -8.00 7.20
C GLN A 202 -3.82 -9.37 7.12
N CYS A 203 -3.11 -10.44 7.45
CA CYS A 203 -3.73 -11.73 7.72
C CYS A 203 -4.14 -11.81 9.19
N GLY A 204 -5.40 -12.13 9.48
CA GLY A 204 -5.89 -12.29 10.84
C GLY A 204 -5.31 -13.51 11.55
N PHE A 205 -4.89 -14.54 10.80
CA PHE A 205 -4.20 -15.72 11.36
C PHE A 205 -2.72 -15.45 11.62
N HIS A 206 -2.07 -14.62 10.79
CA HIS A 206 -0.63 -14.40 10.80
C HIS A 206 -0.34 -12.90 10.81
N ALA A 207 -0.35 -12.28 11.99
CA ALA A 207 -0.23 -10.84 12.15
C ALA A 207 1.06 -10.21 11.56
N TYR A 208 2.05 -11.02 11.25
CA TYR A 208 3.28 -10.60 10.57
C TYR A 208 3.13 -10.51 9.03
N MET A 209 2.03 -11.01 8.46
CA MET A 209 1.71 -10.85 7.05
C MET A 209 0.99 -9.52 6.88
N GLU A 210 1.72 -8.52 6.46
CA GLU A 210 1.18 -7.18 6.19
C GLU A 210 1.66 -6.64 4.85
N SER A 211 0.83 -5.85 4.20
CA SER A 211 1.11 -5.08 2.99
C SER A 211 0.33 -3.78 3.03
N TRP A 212 0.80 -2.79 2.29
CA TRP A 212 0.22 -1.46 2.26
C TRP A 212 -0.20 -1.10 0.84
N ALA A 213 -1.19 -0.24 0.72
CA ALA A 213 -1.60 0.26 -0.58
C ALA A 213 -1.94 1.75 -0.53
N MET A 214 -1.69 2.41 -1.65
CA MET A 214 -2.09 3.79 -1.87
C MET A 214 -2.92 3.91 -3.14
N SER A 215 -4.02 4.66 -3.03
CA SER A 215 -4.87 4.99 -4.18
C SER A 215 -4.36 6.24 -4.89
N VAL A 216 -4.28 6.16 -6.20
CA VAL A 216 -3.88 7.26 -7.09
C VAL A 216 -5.03 7.66 -8.02
N ASN A 217 -5.07 8.95 -8.40
CA ASN A 217 -6.10 9.52 -9.27
C ASN A 217 -5.62 9.75 -10.69
N ASN A 218 -4.31 9.65 -10.94
CA ASN A 218 -3.70 9.81 -12.25
C ASN A 218 -2.51 8.83 -12.39
N PRO A 219 -1.98 8.57 -13.59
CA PRO A 219 -0.91 7.59 -13.84
C PRO A 219 0.52 8.14 -13.64
N TYR A 220 0.69 9.28 -13.00
CA TYR A 220 2.00 9.91 -12.77
C TYR A 220 2.53 9.59 -11.38
N TYR A 221 2.97 8.36 -11.22
CA TYR A 221 3.55 7.84 -9.99
C TYR A 221 4.70 6.86 -10.30
N ALA A 222 5.50 6.58 -9.29
CA ALA A 222 6.52 5.54 -9.29
C ALA A 222 6.64 4.94 -7.89
N LEU A 223 7.09 3.69 -7.82
CA LEU A 223 7.65 3.08 -6.62
C LEU A 223 9.17 3.17 -6.71
N THR A 224 9.81 3.47 -5.60
CA THR A 224 11.28 3.45 -5.55
C THR A 224 11.80 2.02 -5.56
N ASP A 225 12.87 1.81 -6.33
CA ASP A 225 13.59 0.54 -6.39
C ASP A 225 14.54 0.33 -5.19
N ALA A 226 15.37 -0.71 -5.26
CA ALA A 226 16.33 -1.06 -4.21
C ALA A 226 17.36 0.05 -3.91
N ASP A 227 17.62 0.92 -4.88
CA ASP A 227 18.53 2.07 -4.72
C ASP A 227 17.83 3.33 -4.25
N GLY A 228 16.51 3.26 -4.07
CA GLY A 228 15.66 4.39 -3.74
C GLY A 228 15.40 5.29 -4.95
N SER A 229 15.78 4.87 -6.16
CA SER A 229 15.59 5.67 -7.37
C SER A 229 14.15 5.56 -7.88
N TYR A 230 13.70 6.62 -8.54
CA TYR A 230 12.40 6.70 -9.18
C TYR A 230 12.46 7.50 -10.47
N LYS A 231 11.51 7.24 -11.37
CA LYS A 231 11.31 8.00 -12.59
C LYS A 231 9.83 8.06 -12.94
N ILE A 232 9.35 9.26 -13.25
CA ILE A 232 8.01 9.53 -13.80
C ILE A 232 8.21 10.28 -15.11
N ASP A 233 7.71 9.73 -16.21
CA ASP A 233 7.89 10.28 -17.54
C ASP A 233 6.57 10.64 -18.21
N ASN A 234 6.71 11.32 -19.36
CA ASN A 234 5.61 11.79 -20.20
C ASN A 234 4.60 12.64 -19.41
N ILE A 235 5.12 13.54 -18.55
CA ILE A 235 4.33 14.42 -17.71
C ILE A 235 3.96 15.67 -18.51
N PRO A 236 2.68 16.08 -18.60
CA PRO A 236 2.31 17.34 -19.22
C PRO A 236 3.10 18.50 -18.60
N PRO A 237 3.58 19.48 -19.38
CA PRO A 237 4.20 20.68 -18.83
C PRO A 237 3.26 21.40 -17.87
N GLY A 238 3.76 21.78 -16.67
CA GLY A 238 2.92 22.40 -15.65
C GLY A 238 3.59 22.44 -14.28
N THR A 239 2.87 22.97 -13.30
CA THR A 239 3.30 23.00 -11.90
C THR A 239 2.40 22.11 -11.09
N TYR A 240 3.01 21.16 -10.37
CA TYR A 240 2.33 20.06 -9.69
C TYR A 240 2.83 19.89 -8.27
N GLN A 241 2.05 19.20 -7.45
CA GLN A 241 2.44 18.78 -6.13
C GLN A 241 3.10 17.40 -6.22
N LEU A 242 4.40 17.32 -5.97
CA LEU A 242 5.15 16.07 -5.82
C LEU A 242 4.98 15.59 -4.38
N VAL A 243 4.39 14.41 -4.23
CA VAL A 243 4.14 13.77 -2.93
C VAL A 243 4.99 12.52 -2.83
N VAL A 244 5.70 12.38 -1.71
CA VAL A 244 6.49 11.19 -1.39
C VAL A 244 6.00 10.59 -0.09
N TRP A 245 5.71 9.30 -0.11
CA TRP A 245 5.18 8.60 1.05
C TRP A 245 5.74 7.18 1.16
N HIS A 246 5.98 6.74 2.38
CA HIS A 246 6.29 5.35 2.70
C HIS A 246 5.43 4.93 3.91
N PRO A 247 4.90 3.69 3.95
CA PRO A 247 3.94 3.27 4.98
C PRO A 247 4.38 3.52 6.41
N GLN A 248 5.67 3.48 6.65
CA GLN A 248 6.24 3.49 7.98
C GLN A 248 6.91 4.83 8.38
N THR A 249 6.83 5.87 7.53
CA THR A 249 7.50 7.17 7.78
C THR A 249 6.54 8.31 8.18
N GLY A 250 5.27 8.00 8.42
CA GLY A 250 4.27 9.02 8.79
C GLY A 250 3.65 9.72 7.57
N PRO A 251 3.30 11.02 7.65
CA PRO A 251 2.46 11.68 6.65
C PRO A 251 3.11 11.87 5.27
N GLY A 252 4.42 11.64 5.14
CA GLY A 252 5.15 11.87 3.90
C GLY A 252 5.66 13.32 3.75
N VAL A 253 6.20 13.59 2.55
CA VAL A 253 6.75 14.91 2.18
C VAL A 253 6.05 15.38 0.92
N THR A 254 5.79 16.68 0.85
CA THR A 254 5.15 17.33 -0.29
C THR A 254 5.96 18.53 -0.75
N LYS A 255 6.16 18.67 -2.08
CA LYS A 255 6.90 19.76 -2.69
C LYS A 255 6.23 20.19 -3.99
N MET A 256 6.13 21.51 -4.23
CA MET A 256 5.73 22.03 -5.55
C MET A 256 6.90 21.89 -6.53
N VAL A 257 6.61 21.36 -7.71
CA VAL A 257 7.58 21.17 -8.80
C VAL A 257 7.01 21.68 -10.13
N THR A 258 7.89 22.20 -10.97
CA THR A 258 7.50 22.67 -12.32
C THR A 258 8.16 21.80 -13.37
N VAL A 259 7.36 21.16 -14.20
CA VAL A 259 7.79 20.34 -15.33
C VAL A 259 7.79 21.19 -16.59
N GLN A 260 8.95 21.31 -17.21
CA GLN A 260 9.12 22.02 -18.46
C GLN A 260 8.78 21.12 -19.66
N SER A 261 8.41 21.72 -20.78
CA SER A 261 8.23 21.03 -22.06
C SER A 261 9.52 20.32 -22.46
N ASP A 262 9.45 19.01 -22.75
CA ASP A 262 10.59 18.14 -23.07
C ASP A 262 11.72 18.19 -22.01
N GLY A 263 11.42 18.74 -20.82
CA GLY A 263 12.38 18.98 -19.76
C GLY A 263 12.61 17.76 -18.88
N LYS A 264 13.78 17.75 -18.23
CA LYS A 264 14.14 16.78 -17.21
C LYS A 264 14.39 17.50 -15.89
N LEU A 265 13.60 17.15 -14.88
CA LEU A 265 13.75 17.64 -13.52
C LEU A 265 14.35 16.53 -12.64
N VAL A 266 15.41 16.83 -11.91
CA VAL A 266 16.00 15.91 -10.95
C VAL A 266 15.65 16.37 -9.53
N GLU A 267 14.93 15.51 -8.78
CA GLU A 267 14.50 15.81 -7.42
C GLU A 267 14.88 14.69 -6.46
N HIS A 268 15.74 15.01 -5.51
CA HIS A 268 16.11 14.11 -4.43
C HIS A 268 15.41 14.56 -3.14
N LEU A 269 14.71 13.64 -2.48
CA LEU A 269 13.96 13.93 -1.27
C LEU A 269 14.28 12.90 -0.18
N SER A 270 14.01 13.27 1.06
CA SER A 270 14.20 12.37 2.20
C SER A 270 12.92 12.26 3.02
N LEU A 271 12.67 11.05 3.52
CA LEU A 271 11.64 10.77 4.50
C LEU A 271 12.31 10.54 5.86
N LEU A 272 11.72 11.10 6.91
CA LEU A 272 12.27 10.96 8.26
C LEU A 272 12.00 9.56 8.81
N ALA A 273 13.04 8.92 9.33
CA ALA A 273 12.90 7.69 10.08
C ALA A 273 12.04 7.94 11.34
N PRO A 274 11.09 7.03 11.67
CA PRO A 274 10.31 7.16 12.89
C PRO A 274 11.22 7.02 14.12
N LYS A 275 10.93 7.82 15.13
CA LYS A 275 11.65 7.77 16.41
C LYS A 275 10.98 6.78 17.36
N GLY A 276 11.79 6.14 18.21
CA GLY A 276 11.31 5.25 19.26
C GLY A 276 11.31 3.76 18.89
N ASN A 277 10.97 2.94 19.88
CA ASN A 277 10.88 1.50 19.69
C ASN A 277 9.56 1.14 18.99
N ARG A 278 9.65 0.55 17.81
CA ARG A 278 8.51 0.15 16.98
C ARG A 278 8.05 -1.28 17.26
N SER A 279 8.85 -2.07 17.92
CA SER A 279 8.50 -3.45 18.28
C SER A 279 7.72 -3.44 19.59
N ALA A 280 6.47 -3.88 19.57
CA ALA A 280 5.71 -4.14 20.78
C ALA A 280 6.33 -5.29 21.62
N PHE A 281 7.18 -6.09 21.00
CA PHE A 281 7.81 -7.24 21.62
C PHE A 281 9.33 -7.12 21.50
N LYS A 282 9.99 -7.13 22.64
CA LYS A 282 11.43 -7.33 22.66
C LYS A 282 11.68 -8.78 22.22
N VAL A 283 12.50 -8.98 21.18
CA VAL A 283 12.96 -10.31 20.80
C VAL A 283 13.77 -10.85 21.98
N MET A 284 13.15 -11.71 22.77
CA MET A 284 13.81 -12.41 23.88
C MET A 284 13.81 -13.89 23.53
N ASP A 285 14.96 -14.53 23.67
CA ASP A 285 15.02 -15.98 23.67
C ASP A 285 14.15 -16.47 24.85
N ASN A 286 12.97 -17.00 24.55
CA ASN A 286 12.13 -17.59 25.57
C ASN A 286 12.38 -19.10 25.60
N PRO A 287 13.10 -19.61 26.62
CA PRO A 287 13.42 -21.04 26.72
C PRO A 287 12.19 -21.93 26.85
N ARG A 288 11.01 -21.35 27.16
CA ARG A 288 9.74 -22.13 27.24
C ARG A 288 9.15 -22.47 25.88
N PHE A 289 9.57 -21.79 24.81
CA PHE A 289 9.04 -21.93 23.45
C PHE A 289 10.15 -22.14 22.43
N GLY A 290 11.26 -22.74 22.83
CA GLY A 290 12.26 -23.21 21.88
C GLY A 290 11.73 -24.40 21.06
N PRO A 291 12.34 -24.72 19.91
CA PRO A 291 11.96 -25.85 19.07
C PRO A 291 11.87 -27.18 19.86
N ASP A 292 12.69 -27.32 20.89
CA ASP A 292 12.77 -28.54 21.72
C ASP A 292 11.61 -28.70 22.71
N THR A 293 10.79 -27.65 22.95
CA THR A 293 9.71 -27.69 23.92
C THR A 293 8.39 -28.24 23.39
N LEU A 294 8.27 -28.44 22.09
CA LEU A 294 7.08 -29.02 21.47
C LEU A 294 7.09 -30.54 21.37
N GLY A 295 8.14 -31.20 21.89
CA GLY A 295 8.24 -32.63 21.86
C GLY A 295 8.54 -33.26 20.48
N TYR A 296 8.76 -32.43 19.46
CA TYR A 296 9.28 -32.80 18.15
C TYR A 296 10.25 -31.72 17.69
N SER A 297 11.39 -32.17 17.14
CA SER A 297 12.32 -31.24 16.50
C SER A 297 11.69 -30.72 15.23
N VAL A 298 11.28 -29.46 15.24
CA VAL A 298 10.92 -28.76 14.01
C VAL A 298 12.23 -28.23 13.45
N ASP A 299 12.73 -28.88 12.41
CA ASP A 299 13.89 -28.37 11.65
C ASP A 299 13.42 -27.14 10.84
N ILE A 300 13.41 -25.98 11.50
CA ILE A 300 13.05 -24.72 10.90
C ILE A 300 14.30 -24.19 10.20
N GLN A 301 14.50 -24.59 8.96
CA GLN A 301 15.55 -24.03 8.16
C GLN A 301 15.10 -22.65 7.61
N PRO A 302 15.91 -21.61 7.79
CA PRO A 302 15.59 -20.31 7.19
C PRO A 302 15.55 -20.45 5.68
N LEU A 303 14.56 -19.82 5.05
CA LEU A 303 14.58 -19.62 3.61
C LEU A 303 15.87 -18.90 3.26
N VAL A 304 16.64 -19.47 2.36
CA VAL A 304 17.70 -18.72 1.68
C VAL A 304 16.99 -17.58 0.95
N GLU A 305 17.27 -16.33 1.34
CA GLU A 305 16.72 -15.16 0.65
C GLU A 305 17.03 -15.32 -0.85
N HIS A 306 16.02 -15.61 -1.64
CA HIS A 306 16.15 -15.45 -3.08
C HIS A 306 16.30 -13.96 -3.33
N GLN A 307 17.52 -13.52 -3.63
CA GLN A 307 17.78 -12.21 -4.18
C GLN A 307 17.04 -12.13 -5.52
N HIS A 308 15.97 -11.37 -5.55
CA HIS A 308 15.29 -10.96 -6.78
C HIS A 308 15.82 -9.63 -7.25
#